data_93a2fb8575c5e18785703a35cce5926f
#
_entry.id   93a2fb8575c5e18785703a35cce5926f
#
_cell.length_a   1.000
_cell.length_b   1.000
_cell.length_c   1.000
_cell.angle_alpha   90.00
_cell.angle_beta   90.00
_cell.angle_gamma   90.00
#
_symmetry.space_group_name_H-M   'P 1'
#
loop_
_entity.id
_entity.type
_entity.pdbx_description
1 polymer ?
#
loop_
_entity_poly.entity_id
_entity_poly.type
_entity_poly.pdbx_seq_one_letter_code
_entity_poly.pdbx_strand_id
1 'polypeptide(L)'
;MSRTETLDNTKMTNGPITRILLSFAGPVLLGQLLQQLYNIADAAIVGQFLSSKALAAVGATSSLTYIVCYFCIGSCIGISVPASQAFGAGKNTDLRKYFINGVYFALAIAVIMTAVTASMSGLFLTWLKTPENIFKDAHVYLVIIFLGLPLTVLYNFCFGILMAFGDSKKSTMFMAVSTVINIFLDLFLVVVVKWGVAGAAVATIFSQGIAGVLSAVYIFKKYKLLFPVNADERKFHPYYMKNIIKMCMPMGLQYSITAIGAIILQFYVNALGEDAIAGFTSGYKIKNLILCPLNALGTALSSFVGQNFGAKRFDRISEGFKRTLEIGLIYSVITMIVCFFTGRYMALIFVDAADTVVVGYTVKFIRYISVFNAELALLFTARYSVQGMGYGKYSILSGLAEMAGRAAVAVLLIPHFGFDAVCWNEGLTFLAGIAVILPIYIKLFCHLRKSMI
;
A
#
# COMPACT_ATOMS: atom_id res chain seq x y z
N MET A 1 -23.54 -14.13 -24.00
CA MET A 1 -23.22 -14.31 -22.58
C MET A 1 -24.07 -13.34 -21.76
N SER A 2 -24.93 -13.83 -20.88
CA SER A 2 -25.81 -13.00 -20.07
C SER A 2 -25.01 -12.17 -19.06
N ARG A 3 -25.53 -11.01 -18.67
CA ARG A 3 -24.87 -10.10 -17.69
C ARG A 3 -24.61 -10.74 -16.32
N THR A 4 -25.33 -11.80 -15.98
CA THR A 4 -25.15 -12.63 -14.78
C THR A 4 -23.92 -13.53 -14.87
N GLU A 5 -23.57 -14.06 -16.05
CA GLU A 5 -22.41 -14.92 -16.24
C GLU A 5 -21.07 -14.18 -16.08
N THR A 6 -21.00 -12.89 -16.46
CA THR A 6 -19.78 -12.10 -16.28
C THR A 6 -19.47 -11.76 -14.82
N LEU A 7 -20.49 -11.64 -13.97
CA LEU A 7 -20.32 -11.39 -12.52
C LEU A 7 -19.99 -12.67 -11.75
N ASP A 8 -20.48 -13.82 -12.20
CA ASP A 8 -20.17 -15.12 -11.58
C ASP A 8 -18.72 -15.54 -11.83
N ASN A 9 -18.15 -15.17 -12.98
CA ASN A 9 -16.75 -15.44 -13.31
C ASN A 9 -15.73 -14.63 -12.48
N THR A 10 -16.17 -13.57 -11.78
CA THR A 10 -15.30 -12.79 -10.88
C THR A 10 -15.40 -13.23 -9.42
N LYS A 11 -16.35 -14.08 -9.06
CA LYS A 11 -16.48 -14.60 -7.69
C LYS A 11 -15.35 -15.55 -7.32
N MET A 12 -14.72 -15.28 -6.20
CA MET A 12 -13.62 -16.10 -5.67
C MET A 12 -14.12 -17.28 -4.80
N THR A 13 -15.43 -17.48 -4.73
CA THR A 13 -16.07 -18.50 -3.88
C THR A 13 -16.08 -19.90 -4.50
N ASN A 14 -15.78 -20.02 -5.80
CA ASN A 14 -15.79 -21.27 -6.55
C ASN A 14 -14.48 -21.49 -7.32
N GLY A 15 -14.10 -22.72 -7.59
CA GLY A 15 -12.92 -23.10 -8.38
C GLY A 15 -11.63 -23.29 -7.56
N PRO A 16 -10.50 -23.63 -8.25
CA PRO A 16 -9.22 -23.94 -7.61
C PRO A 16 -8.59 -22.71 -6.95
N ILE A 17 -8.31 -22.79 -5.66
CA ILE A 17 -7.88 -21.67 -4.83
C ILE A 17 -6.55 -21.06 -5.32
N THR A 18 -5.54 -21.87 -5.56
CA THR A 18 -4.22 -21.42 -6.04
C THR A 18 -4.33 -20.64 -7.35
N ARG A 19 -5.16 -21.14 -8.29
CA ARG A 19 -5.38 -20.46 -9.58
C ARG A 19 -6.07 -19.11 -9.39
N ILE A 20 -7.05 -19.03 -8.49
CA ILE A 20 -7.75 -17.78 -8.16
C ILE A 20 -6.77 -16.77 -7.57
N LEU A 21 -5.99 -17.17 -6.57
CA LEU A 21 -5.02 -16.30 -5.91
C LEU A 21 -3.97 -15.78 -6.90
N LEU A 22 -3.35 -16.65 -7.70
CA LEU A 22 -2.32 -16.26 -8.65
C LEU A 22 -2.86 -15.42 -9.81
N SER A 23 -4.05 -15.77 -10.35
CA SER A 23 -4.66 -15.00 -11.44
C SER A 23 -5.09 -13.59 -11.02
N PHE A 24 -5.38 -13.41 -9.74
CA PHE A 24 -5.64 -12.09 -9.15
C PHE A 24 -4.35 -11.37 -8.76
N ALA A 25 -3.40 -12.05 -8.11
CA ALA A 25 -2.16 -11.46 -7.64
C ALA A 25 -1.24 -11.02 -8.81
N GLY A 26 -1.24 -11.75 -9.93
CA GLY A 26 -0.39 -11.41 -11.09
C GLY A 26 -0.61 -9.98 -11.63
N PRO A 27 -1.84 -9.60 -12.00
CA PRO A 27 -2.13 -8.21 -12.37
C PRO A 27 -1.81 -7.20 -11.26
N VAL A 28 -2.13 -7.48 -10.00
CA VAL A 28 -1.82 -6.57 -8.87
C VAL A 28 -0.31 -6.37 -8.74
N LEU A 29 0.48 -7.44 -8.85
CA LEU A 29 1.94 -7.37 -8.88
C LEU A 29 2.45 -6.47 -10.00
N LEU A 30 1.94 -6.66 -11.22
CA LEU A 30 2.32 -5.81 -12.35
C LEU A 30 2.01 -4.34 -12.06
N GLY A 31 0.84 -4.04 -11.49
CA GLY A 31 0.47 -2.69 -11.09
C GLY A 31 1.43 -2.10 -10.05
N GLN A 32 1.79 -2.86 -9.02
CA GLN A 32 2.75 -2.41 -8.00
C GLN A 32 4.15 -2.18 -8.57
N LEU A 33 4.61 -3.03 -9.49
CA LEU A 33 5.89 -2.83 -10.18
C LEU A 33 5.87 -1.56 -11.05
N LEU A 34 4.78 -1.31 -11.78
CA LEU A 34 4.59 -0.06 -12.54
C LEU A 34 4.61 1.16 -11.62
N GLN A 35 4.01 1.07 -10.43
CA GLN A 35 4.06 2.14 -9.44
C GLN A 35 5.48 2.40 -8.92
N GLN A 36 6.30 1.34 -8.72
CA GLN A 36 7.71 1.53 -8.35
C GLN A 36 8.52 2.18 -9.49
N LEU A 37 8.28 1.78 -10.74
CA LEU A 37 8.90 2.41 -11.91
C LEU A 37 8.53 3.89 -12.02
N TYR A 38 7.26 4.23 -11.80
CA TYR A 38 6.80 5.61 -11.73
C TYR A 38 7.55 6.41 -10.65
N ASN A 39 7.64 5.91 -9.43
CA ASN A 39 8.36 6.60 -8.33
C ASN A 39 9.84 6.84 -8.66
N ILE A 40 10.48 5.89 -9.35
CA ILE A 40 11.88 6.01 -9.79
C ILE A 40 12.00 7.05 -10.91
N ALA A 41 11.08 7.03 -11.89
CA ALA A 41 11.07 7.97 -13.00
C ALA A 41 10.84 9.41 -12.52
N ASP A 42 9.86 9.64 -11.65
CA ASP A 42 9.57 10.95 -11.05
C ASP A 42 10.81 11.51 -10.31
N ALA A 43 11.43 10.71 -9.45
CA ALA A 43 12.65 11.10 -8.76
C ALA A 43 13.82 11.40 -9.72
N ALA A 44 13.95 10.63 -10.81
CA ALA A 44 14.97 10.85 -11.82
C ALA A 44 14.73 12.14 -12.62
N ILE A 45 13.47 12.41 -13.02
CA ILE A 45 13.10 13.62 -13.76
C ILE A 45 13.37 14.86 -12.87
N VAL A 46 12.90 14.84 -11.63
CA VAL A 46 13.14 15.93 -10.69
C VAL A 46 14.64 16.12 -10.45
N GLY A 47 15.40 15.05 -10.25
CA GLY A 47 16.84 15.11 -9.99
C GLY A 47 17.69 15.57 -11.19
N GLN A 48 17.32 15.22 -12.41
CA GLN A 48 18.08 15.54 -13.62
C GLN A 48 17.73 16.93 -14.22
N PHE A 49 16.44 17.29 -14.18
CA PHE A 49 15.95 18.49 -14.88
C PHE A 49 15.68 19.67 -13.95
N LEU A 50 15.60 19.45 -12.63
CA LEU A 50 15.52 20.52 -11.65
C LEU A 50 16.83 20.64 -10.88
N SER A 51 16.93 21.67 -10.03
CA SER A 51 18.12 21.87 -9.19
C SER A 51 18.17 20.87 -8.02
N SER A 52 19.36 20.67 -7.45
CA SER A 52 19.54 19.91 -6.20
C SER A 52 18.67 20.47 -5.05
N LYS A 53 18.40 21.79 -5.05
CA LYS A 53 17.49 22.45 -4.10
C LYS A 53 16.04 21.96 -4.28
N ALA A 54 15.56 21.82 -5.53
CA ALA A 54 14.24 21.31 -5.83
C ALA A 54 14.09 19.85 -5.38
N LEU A 55 15.08 19.01 -5.64
CA LEU A 55 15.09 17.63 -5.18
C LEU A 55 15.08 17.56 -3.64
N ALA A 56 15.86 18.43 -2.97
CA ALA A 56 15.86 18.53 -1.51
C ALA A 56 14.49 18.99 -0.97
N ALA A 57 13.81 19.92 -1.65
CA ALA A 57 12.47 20.37 -1.28
C ALA A 57 11.44 19.23 -1.35
N VAL A 58 11.41 18.48 -2.45
CA VAL A 58 10.53 17.29 -2.59
C VAL A 58 10.90 16.24 -1.55
N GLY A 59 12.19 15.98 -1.32
CA GLY A 59 12.66 15.04 -0.31
C GLY A 59 12.20 15.41 1.11
N ALA A 60 12.29 16.70 1.48
CA ALA A 60 11.87 17.18 2.79
C ALA A 60 10.36 16.99 3.06
N THR A 61 9.53 16.99 2.01
CA THR A 61 8.08 16.77 2.13
C THR A 61 7.66 15.29 2.16
N SER A 62 8.56 14.38 1.78
CA SER A 62 8.24 12.96 1.56
C SER A 62 7.62 12.29 2.79
N SER A 63 8.15 12.54 3.98
CA SER A 63 7.66 11.95 5.23
C SER A 63 6.21 12.33 5.51
N LEU A 64 5.86 13.61 5.35
CA LEU A 64 4.49 14.11 5.53
C LEU A 64 3.55 13.55 4.46
N THR A 65 3.99 13.60 3.22
CA THR A 65 3.23 13.06 2.08
C THR A 65 2.92 11.57 2.29
N TYR A 66 3.91 10.78 2.74
CA TYR A 66 3.69 9.35 3.01
C TYR A 66 2.68 9.13 4.13
N ILE A 67 2.80 9.82 5.27
CA ILE A 67 1.86 9.64 6.39
C ILE A 67 0.43 9.95 5.94
N VAL A 68 0.22 11.08 5.27
CA VAL A 68 -1.12 11.56 4.86
C VAL A 68 -1.69 10.71 3.71
N CYS A 69 -0.92 10.50 2.64
CA CYS A 69 -1.39 9.74 1.50
C CYS A 69 -1.63 8.27 1.86
N TYR A 70 -0.76 7.64 2.65
CA TYR A 70 -0.95 6.26 3.08
C TYR A 70 -2.15 6.09 4.01
N PHE A 71 -2.46 7.09 4.84
CA PHE A 71 -3.72 7.11 5.58
C PHE A 71 -4.93 7.08 4.64
N CYS A 72 -4.95 7.93 3.63
CA CYS A 72 -6.04 7.97 2.65
C CYS A 72 -6.12 6.66 1.85
N ILE A 73 -5.00 6.12 1.39
CA ILE A 73 -4.90 4.85 0.65
C ILE A 73 -5.46 3.70 1.50
N GLY A 74 -4.95 3.54 2.73
CA GLY A 74 -5.38 2.48 3.64
C GLY A 74 -6.87 2.58 3.99
N SER A 75 -7.37 3.80 4.24
CA SER A 75 -8.78 4.06 4.51
C SER A 75 -9.66 3.68 3.31
N CYS A 76 -9.27 4.02 2.09
CA CYS A 76 -10.03 3.67 0.89
C CYS A 76 -10.01 2.16 0.60
N ILE A 77 -8.86 1.51 0.74
CA ILE A 77 -8.74 0.04 0.59
C ILE A 77 -9.62 -0.67 1.62
N GLY A 78 -9.77 -0.12 2.82
CA GLY A 78 -10.62 -0.68 3.87
C GLY A 78 -12.09 -0.89 3.45
N ILE A 79 -12.60 -0.06 2.52
CA ILE A 79 -13.96 -0.20 1.97
C ILE A 79 -14.13 -1.49 1.18
N SER A 80 -13.06 -2.02 0.59
CA SER A 80 -13.10 -3.26 -0.18
C SER A 80 -13.58 -4.45 0.65
N VAL A 81 -13.32 -4.46 1.96
CA VAL A 81 -13.64 -5.60 2.83
C VAL A 81 -15.15 -5.79 3.02
N PRO A 82 -15.93 -4.82 3.55
CA PRO A 82 -17.38 -5.00 3.66
C PRO A 82 -18.05 -5.17 2.29
N ALA A 83 -17.53 -4.54 1.24
CA ALA A 83 -18.03 -4.73 -0.12
C ALA A 83 -17.80 -6.16 -0.64
N SER A 84 -16.59 -6.72 -0.45
CA SER A 84 -16.29 -8.11 -0.84
C SER A 84 -17.11 -9.13 -0.06
N GLN A 85 -17.35 -8.89 1.24
CA GLN A 85 -18.20 -9.74 2.08
C GLN A 85 -19.66 -9.72 1.60
N ALA A 86 -20.23 -8.55 1.33
CA ALA A 86 -21.58 -8.42 0.81
C ALA A 86 -21.72 -9.06 -0.59
N PHE A 87 -20.72 -8.89 -1.44
CA PHE A 87 -20.67 -9.49 -2.77
C PHE A 87 -20.58 -11.03 -2.69
N GLY A 88 -19.68 -11.55 -1.87
CA GLY A 88 -19.55 -12.99 -1.63
C GLY A 88 -20.81 -13.63 -1.06
N ALA A 89 -21.52 -12.93 -0.17
CA ALA A 89 -22.80 -13.35 0.40
C ALA A 89 -23.97 -13.31 -0.61
N GLY A 90 -23.81 -12.71 -1.79
CA GLY A 90 -24.89 -12.48 -2.74
C GLY A 90 -25.93 -11.45 -2.28
N LYS A 91 -25.63 -10.64 -1.25
CA LYS A 91 -26.53 -9.65 -0.66
C LYS A 91 -26.45 -8.31 -1.39
N ASN A 92 -27.13 -8.22 -2.52
CA ASN A 92 -27.05 -7.04 -3.41
C ASN A 92 -27.53 -5.74 -2.74
N THR A 93 -28.54 -5.79 -1.88
CA THR A 93 -29.01 -4.60 -1.13
C THR A 93 -27.96 -4.09 -0.15
N ASP A 94 -27.32 -4.98 0.62
CA ASP A 94 -26.24 -4.61 1.53
C ASP A 94 -25.04 -4.06 0.75
N LEU A 95 -24.71 -4.69 -0.37
CA LEU A 95 -23.63 -4.24 -1.25
C LEU A 95 -23.85 -2.81 -1.75
N ARG A 96 -25.07 -2.47 -2.21
CA ARG A 96 -25.42 -1.11 -2.65
C ARG A 96 -25.34 -0.12 -1.49
N LYS A 97 -25.83 -0.48 -0.31
CA LYS A 97 -25.74 0.37 0.88
C LYS A 97 -24.29 0.57 1.32
N TYR A 98 -23.44 -0.45 1.29
CA TYR A 98 -22.00 -0.30 1.54
C TYR A 98 -21.33 0.59 0.50
N PHE A 99 -21.67 0.44 -0.78
CA PHE A 99 -21.12 1.28 -1.83
C PHE A 99 -21.46 2.76 -1.64
N ILE A 100 -22.73 3.09 -1.44
CA ILE A 100 -23.19 4.48 -1.26
C ILE A 100 -22.62 5.11 0.01
N ASN A 101 -22.67 4.39 1.14
CA ASN A 101 -22.08 4.90 2.39
C ASN A 101 -20.54 4.96 2.29
N GLY A 102 -19.92 4.09 1.48
CA GLY A 102 -18.51 4.17 1.13
C GLY A 102 -18.15 5.42 0.34
N VAL A 103 -19.01 5.85 -0.60
CA VAL A 103 -18.86 7.13 -1.31
C VAL A 103 -18.94 8.30 -0.33
N TYR A 104 -19.92 8.31 0.59
CA TYR A 104 -20.01 9.35 1.62
C TYR A 104 -18.78 9.41 2.53
N PHE A 105 -18.28 8.24 2.93
CA PHE A 105 -17.05 8.16 3.73
C PHE A 105 -15.83 8.68 2.94
N ALA A 106 -15.67 8.27 1.68
CA ALA A 106 -14.57 8.72 0.83
C ALA A 106 -14.60 10.24 0.61
N LEU A 107 -15.79 10.81 0.36
CA LEU A 107 -15.96 12.26 0.25
C LEU A 107 -15.61 12.97 1.56
N ALA A 108 -16.07 12.46 2.70
CA ALA A 108 -15.75 13.03 4.00
C ALA A 108 -14.25 13.03 4.27
N ILE A 109 -13.56 11.88 4.04
CA ILE A 109 -12.10 11.77 4.18
C ILE A 109 -11.39 12.73 3.22
N ALA A 110 -11.81 12.80 1.96
CA ALA A 110 -11.23 13.71 0.98
C ALA A 110 -11.31 15.17 1.44
N VAL A 111 -12.49 15.62 1.86
CA VAL A 111 -12.69 17.01 2.30
C VAL A 111 -11.94 17.31 3.60
N ILE A 112 -12.07 16.45 4.62
CA ILE A 112 -11.43 16.67 5.93
C ILE A 112 -9.91 16.65 5.78
N MET A 113 -9.36 15.64 5.12
CA MET A 113 -7.91 15.52 4.97
C MET A 113 -7.34 16.68 4.14
N THR A 114 -7.99 17.05 3.03
CA THR A 114 -7.58 18.21 2.24
C THR A 114 -7.62 19.50 3.06
N ALA A 115 -8.72 19.78 3.75
CA ALA A 115 -8.87 21.01 4.53
C ALA A 115 -7.82 21.09 5.66
N VAL A 116 -7.64 20.02 6.43
CA VAL A 116 -6.67 19.98 7.54
C VAL A 116 -5.24 20.08 7.02
N THR A 117 -4.87 19.22 6.06
CA THR A 117 -3.45 19.13 5.67
C THR A 117 -3.00 20.31 4.81
N ALA A 118 -3.85 20.84 3.93
CA ALA A 118 -3.51 22.02 3.13
C ALA A 118 -3.38 23.28 4.01
N SER A 119 -4.30 23.47 4.99
CA SER A 119 -4.22 24.61 5.91
C SER A 119 -3.02 24.55 6.87
N MET A 120 -2.58 23.34 7.24
CA MET A 120 -1.47 23.14 8.17
C MET A 120 -0.12 22.90 7.47
N SER A 121 -0.05 22.92 6.16
CA SER A 121 1.15 22.56 5.37
C SER A 121 2.39 23.38 5.77
N GLY A 122 2.26 24.69 5.95
CA GLY A 122 3.33 25.55 6.41
C GLY A 122 3.78 25.24 7.85
N LEU A 123 2.84 24.96 8.75
CA LEU A 123 3.14 24.58 10.14
C LEU A 123 3.89 23.25 10.20
N PHE A 124 3.51 22.26 9.39
CA PHE A 124 4.20 20.98 9.31
C PHE A 124 5.66 21.14 8.86
N LEU A 125 5.93 21.97 7.85
CA LEU A 125 7.30 22.26 7.39
C LEU A 125 8.13 22.99 8.45
N THR A 126 7.51 23.87 9.22
CA THR A 126 8.16 24.53 10.36
C THR A 126 8.52 23.53 11.46
N TRP A 127 7.63 22.60 11.80
CA TRP A 127 7.91 21.52 12.78
C TRP A 127 9.03 20.60 12.31
N LEU A 128 9.14 20.34 11.01
CA LEU A 128 10.22 19.57 10.42
C LEU A 128 11.54 20.35 10.32
N LYS A 129 11.55 21.62 10.75
CA LYS A 129 12.73 22.51 10.63
C LYS A 129 13.27 22.57 9.22
N THR A 130 12.36 22.65 8.22
CA THR A 130 12.73 22.75 6.81
C THR A 130 13.56 24.02 6.58
N PRO A 131 14.75 23.93 5.94
CA PRO A 131 15.61 25.08 5.68
C PRO A 131 14.91 26.15 4.84
N GLU A 132 15.16 27.45 5.15
CA GLU A 132 14.50 28.57 4.48
C GLU A 132 14.73 28.61 2.96
N ASN A 133 15.91 28.18 2.50
CA ASN A 133 16.28 28.17 1.09
C ASN A 133 15.48 27.18 0.22
N ILE A 134 14.80 26.21 0.83
CA ILE A 134 13.94 25.21 0.13
C ILE A 134 12.49 25.29 0.60
N PHE A 135 12.17 26.07 1.63
CA PHE A 135 10.85 26.12 2.27
C PHE A 135 9.74 26.46 1.28
N LYS A 136 9.95 27.47 0.43
CA LYS A 136 8.96 27.90 -0.55
C LYS A 136 8.59 26.78 -1.52
N ASP A 137 9.58 26.11 -2.09
CA ASP A 137 9.38 25.02 -3.06
C ASP A 137 8.72 23.79 -2.39
N ALA A 138 9.17 23.45 -1.18
CA ALA A 138 8.58 22.40 -0.36
C ALA A 138 7.10 22.70 -0.03
N HIS A 139 6.78 23.96 0.33
CA HIS A 139 5.42 24.36 0.63
C HIS A 139 4.50 24.29 -0.60
N VAL A 140 4.95 24.81 -1.75
CA VAL A 140 4.20 24.75 -3.01
C VAL A 140 3.91 23.29 -3.40
N TYR A 141 4.92 22.42 -3.36
CA TYR A 141 4.76 20.99 -3.64
C TYR A 141 3.73 20.35 -2.72
N LEU A 142 3.87 20.55 -1.41
CA LEU A 142 3.02 19.94 -0.40
C LEU A 142 1.57 20.41 -0.50
N VAL A 143 1.34 21.71 -0.73
CA VAL A 143 -0.01 22.27 -0.92
C VAL A 143 -0.69 21.65 -2.13
N ILE A 144 0.02 21.53 -3.27
CA ILE A 144 -0.56 20.92 -4.48
C ILE A 144 -0.92 19.46 -4.22
N ILE A 145 -0.03 18.67 -3.61
CA ILE A 145 -0.32 17.28 -3.26
C ILE A 145 -1.54 17.18 -2.34
N PHE A 146 -1.64 18.02 -1.32
CA PHE A 146 -2.76 17.98 -0.37
C PHE A 146 -4.08 18.47 -0.98
N LEU A 147 -4.06 19.49 -1.83
CA LEU A 147 -5.24 19.90 -2.60
C LEU A 147 -5.67 18.82 -3.60
N GLY A 148 -4.75 17.97 -4.04
CA GLY A 148 -5.02 16.83 -4.91
C GLY A 148 -5.55 15.59 -4.21
N LEU A 149 -5.61 15.54 -2.86
CA LEU A 149 -6.11 14.37 -2.11
C LEU A 149 -7.49 13.86 -2.56
N PRO A 150 -8.46 14.71 -2.97
CA PRO A 150 -9.73 14.21 -3.50
C PRO A 150 -9.57 13.29 -4.71
N LEU A 151 -8.62 13.57 -5.60
CA LEU A 151 -8.33 12.73 -6.77
C LEU A 151 -7.63 11.43 -6.37
N THR A 152 -6.71 11.51 -5.42
CA THR A 152 -6.06 10.32 -4.81
C THR A 152 -7.09 9.43 -4.13
N VAL A 153 -8.02 9.99 -3.37
CA VAL A 153 -9.10 9.26 -2.70
C VAL A 153 -10.04 8.62 -3.73
N LEU A 154 -10.44 9.35 -4.77
CA LEU A 154 -11.28 8.82 -5.85
C LEU A 154 -10.62 7.58 -6.50
N TYR A 155 -9.35 7.69 -6.87
CA TYR A 155 -8.61 6.60 -7.48
C TYR A 155 -8.55 5.37 -6.55
N ASN A 156 -8.15 5.56 -5.29
CA ASN A 156 -8.00 4.45 -4.34
C ASN A 156 -9.34 3.84 -3.90
N PHE A 157 -10.42 4.64 -3.83
CA PHE A 157 -11.77 4.14 -3.61
C PHE A 157 -12.20 3.21 -4.76
N CYS A 158 -12.05 3.65 -6.01
CA CYS A 158 -12.38 2.84 -7.18
C CYS A 158 -11.50 1.58 -7.26
N PHE A 159 -10.22 1.71 -6.95
CA PHE A 159 -9.30 0.57 -6.83
C PHE A 159 -9.82 -0.45 -5.81
N GLY A 160 -10.18 -0.03 -4.60
CA GLY A 160 -10.72 -0.89 -3.56
C GLY A 160 -12.02 -1.61 -3.99
N ILE A 161 -12.92 -0.92 -4.68
CA ILE A 161 -14.16 -1.51 -5.21
C ILE A 161 -13.84 -2.58 -6.28
N LEU A 162 -12.94 -2.31 -7.22
CA LEU A 162 -12.54 -3.29 -8.24
C LEU A 162 -11.90 -4.54 -7.59
N MET A 163 -11.06 -4.33 -6.56
CA MET A 163 -10.48 -5.43 -5.77
C MET A 163 -11.56 -6.26 -5.09
N ALA A 164 -12.58 -5.62 -4.50
CA ALA A 164 -13.69 -6.33 -3.84
C ALA A 164 -14.45 -7.27 -4.79
N PHE A 165 -14.56 -6.89 -6.07
CA PHE A 165 -15.19 -7.70 -7.12
C PHE A 165 -14.27 -8.73 -7.78
N GLY A 166 -12.97 -8.74 -7.43
CA GLY A 166 -12.02 -9.64 -8.08
C GLY A 166 -11.50 -9.16 -9.44
N ASP A 167 -11.78 -7.91 -9.83
CA ASP A 167 -11.38 -7.33 -11.14
C ASP A 167 -10.00 -6.66 -11.08
N SER A 168 -8.98 -7.42 -10.68
CA SER A 168 -7.61 -6.92 -10.58
C SER A 168 -7.02 -6.49 -11.92
N LYS A 169 -7.42 -7.13 -13.04
CA LYS A 169 -6.90 -6.81 -14.38
C LYS A 169 -7.24 -5.38 -14.79
N LYS A 170 -8.49 -4.95 -14.57
CA LYS A 170 -8.92 -3.58 -14.92
C LYS A 170 -8.32 -2.54 -13.99
N SER A 171 -8.22 -2.84 -12.72
CA SER A 171 -7.53 -1.99 -11.76
C SER A 171 -6.07 -1.75 -12.16
N THR A 172 -5.33 -2.80 -12.50
CA THR A 172 -3.94 -2.71 -12.99
C THR A 172 -3.84 -1.93 -14.30
N MET A 173 -4.79 -2.13 -15.23
CA MET A 173 -4.82 -1.37 -16.48
C MET A 173 -4.94 0.14 -16.23
N PHE A 174 -5.81 0.57 -15.30
CA PHE A 174 -5.94 1.99 -14.98
C PHE A 174 -4.71 2.54 -14.26
N MET A 175 -4.04 1.72 -13.45
CA MET A 175 -2.75 2.08 -12.85
C MET A 175 -1.66 2.26 -13.92
N ALA A 176 -1.59 1.36 -14.90
CA ALA A 176 -0.65 1.49 -16.02
C ALA A 176 -0.89 2.78 -16.82
N VAL A 177 -2.16 3.10 -17.11
CA VAL A 177 -2.54 4.35 -17.76
C VAL A 177 -2.09 5.56 -16.92
N SER A 178 -2.33 5.54 -15.60
CA SER A 178 -1.86 6.59 -14.71
C SER A 178 -0.34 6.76 -14.77
N THR A 179 0.41 5.67 -14.72
CA THR A 179 1.87 5.68 -14.78
C THR A 179 2.39 6.32 -16.07
N VAL A 180 1.84 5.93 -17.22
CA VAL A 180 2.26 6.49 -18.52
C VAL A 180 1.93 7.98 -18.60
N ILE A 181 0.71 8.36 -18.21
CA ILE A 181 0.29 9.78 -18.20
C ILE A 181 1.16 10.61 -17.25
N ASN A 182 1.50 10.07 -16.08
CA ASN A 182 2.34 10.78 -15.12
C ASN A 182 3.73 11.06 -15.70
N ILE A 183 4.44 10.04 -16.23
CA ILE A 183 5.77 10.23 -16.84
C ILE A 183 5.72 11.27 -17.96
N PHE A 184 4.68 11.20 -18.81
CA PHE A 184 4.50 12.19 -19.88
C PHE A 184 4.27 13.60 -19.32
N LEU A 185 3.39 13.75 -18.32
CA LEU A 185 3.11 15.04 -17.69
C LEU A 185 4.31 15.59 -16.93
N ASP A 186 5.09 14.75 -16.27
CA ASP A 186 6.32 15.17 -15.58
C ASP A 186 7.31 15.76 -16.60
N LEU A 187 7.59 15.05 -17.69
CA LEU A 187 8.45 15.56 -18.75
C LEU A 187 7.90 16.84 -19.35
N PHE A 188 6.61 16.90 -19.61
CA PHE A 188 5.98 18.08 -20.22
C PHE A 188 6.00 19.29 -19.26
N LEU A 189 5.53 19.13 -18.02
CA LEU A 189 5.39 20.24 -17.06
C LEU A 189 6.72 20.68 -16.46
N VAL A 190 7.65 19.73 -16.20
CA VAL A 190 8.94 20.03 -15.61
C VAL A 190 9.94 20.52 -16.66
N VAL A 191 10.05 19.84 -17.82
CA VAL A 191 11.11 20.11 -18.82
C VAL A 191 10.66 21.16 -19.83
N VAL A 192 9.44 21.05 -20.39
CA VAL A 192 8.96 21.94 -21.46
C VAL A 192 8.36 23.21 -20.87
N VAL A 193 7.39 23.09 -19.96
CA VAL A 193 6.69 24.24 -19.34
C VAL A 193 7.51 24.89 -18.23
N LYS A 194 8.46 24.16 -17.63
CA LYS A 194 9.38 24.63 -16.57
C LYS A 194 8.68 25.12 -15.30
N TRP A 195 7.62 24.41 -14.89
CA TRP A 195 6.90 24.69 -13.65
C TRP A 195 7.65 24.24 -12.37
N GLY A 196 8.86 23.70 -12.51
CA GLY A 196 9.65 23.25 -11.36
C GLY A 196 8.97 22.16 -10.56
N VAL A 197 9.07 22.22 -9.22
CA VAL A 197 8.46 21.23 -8.30
C VAL A 197 6.95 21.21 -8.38
N ALA A 198 6.30 22.33 -8.71
CA ALA A 198 4.87 22.40 -8.91
C ALA A 198 4.42 21.52 -10.08
N GLY A 199 5.22 21.45 -11.16
CA GLY A 199 4.96 20.58 -12.31
C GLY A 199 4.89 19.12 -11.95
N ALA A 200 5.86 18.62 -11.16
CA ALA A 200 5.87 17.24 -10.68
C ALA A 200 4.67 16.92 -9.77
N ALA A 201 4.34 17.82 -8.83
CA ALA A 201 3.16 17.63 -7.98
C ALA A 201 1.86 17.58 -8.79
N VAL A 202 1.68 18.48 -9.76
CA VAL A 202 0.51 18.52 -10.64
C VAL A 202 0.43 17.26 -11.50
N ALA A 203 1.54 16.81 -12.10
CA ALA A 203 1.59 15.60 -12.91
C ALA A 203 1.13 14.37 -12.11
N THR A 204 1.60 14.23 -10.87
CA THR A 204 1.21 13.16 -9.94
C THR A 204 -0.31 13.15 -9.69
N ILE A 205 -0.87 14.29 -9.32
CA ILE A 205 -2.29 14.38 -8.94
C ILE A 205 -3.19 14.21 -10.17
N PHE A 206 -2.85 14.82 -11.30
CA PHE A 206 -3.65 14.71 -12.53
C PHE A 206 -3.66 13.28 -13.07
N SER A 207 -2.53 12.60 -13.09
CA SER A 207 -2.45 11.21 -13.56
C SER A 207 -3.32 10.27 -12.72
N GLN A 208 -3.28 10.42 -11.38
CA GLN A 208 -4.16 9.69 -10.46
C GLN A 208 -5.64 10.06 -10.67
N GLY A 209 -5.93 11.35 -10.87
CA GLY A 209 -7.27 11.82 -11.15
C GLY A 209 -7.87 11.22 -12.42
N ILE A 210 -7.11 11.18 -13.51
CA ILE A 210 -7.53 10.56 -14.77
C ILE A 210 -7.82 9.06 -14.56
N ALA A 211 -6.91 8.33 -13.91
CA ALA A 211 -7.14 6.92 -13.61
C ALA A 211 -8.35 6.71 -12.70
N GLY A 212 -8.57 7.60 -11.73
CA GLY A 212 -9.74 7.58 -10.85
C GLY A 212 -11.05 7.77 -11.63
N VAL A 213 -11.10 8.76 -12.52
CA VAL A 213 -12.26 9.01 -13.37
C VAL A 213 -12.51 7.84 -14.33
N LEU A 214 -11.48 7.32 -15.00
CA LEU A 214 -11.61 6.16 -15.89
C LEU A 214 -12.12 4.93 -15.13
N SER A 215 -11.61 4.69 -13.92
CA SER A 215 -12.07 3.61 -13.05
C SER A 215 -13.53 3.80 -12.64
N ALA A 216 -13.93 5.01 -12.26
CA ALA A 216 -15.31 5.34 -11.90
C ALA A 216 -16.27 5.12 -13.07
N VAL A 217 -15.92 5.62 -14.28
CA VAL A 217 -16.71 5.41 -15.49
C VAL A 217 -16.84 3.92 -15.83
N TYR A 218 -15.77 3.15 -15.66
CA TYR A 218 -15.80 1.71 -15.88
C TYR A 218 -16.72 1.02 -14.86
N ILE A 219 -16.60 1.34 -13.58
CA ILE A 219 -17.47 0.83 -12.52
C ILE A 219 -18.94 1.16 -12.84
N PHE A 220 -19.22 2.42 -13.22
CA PHE A 220 -20.56 2.86 -13.57
C PHE A 220 -21.16 2.07 -14.73
N LYS A 221 -20.38 1.79 -15.77
CA LYS A 221 -20.86 1.06 -16.96
C LYS A 221 -21.01 -0.44 -16.71
N LYS A 222 -20.05 -1.05 -16.01
CA LYS A 222 -20.01 -2.52 -15.87
C LYS A 222 -20.79 -3.02 -14.66
N TYR A 223 -20.66 -2.37 -13.52
CA TYR A 223 -21.20 -2.84 -12.25
C TYR A 223 -22.50 -2.14 -11.86
N LYS A 224 -23.49 -2.16 -12.76
CA LYS A 224 -24.83 -1.56 -12.50
C LYS A 224 -25.49 -2.08 -11.22
N LEU A 225 -25.10 -3.24 -10.75
CA LEU A 225 -25.49 -3.84 -9.48
C LEU A 225 -25.19 -2.96 -8.26
N LEU A 226 -24.15 -2.11 -8.32
CA LEU A 226 -23.75 -1.21 -7.23
C LEU A 226 -24.68 -0.02 -7.03
N PHE A 227 -25.45 0.32 -8.06
CA PHE A 227 -26.25 1.54 -8.00
C PHE A 227 -27.60 1.29 -7.35
N PRO A 228 -28.07 2.24 -6.52
CA PRO A 228 -29.33 2.13 -5.81
C PRO A 228 -30.51 1.93 -6.74
N VAL A 229 -31.38 0.99 -6.40
CA VAL A 229 -32.63 0.73 -7.12
C VAL A 229 -33.77 1.54 -6.50
N ASN A 230 -33.72 1.82 -5.21
CA ASN A 230 -34.73 2.58 -4.48
C ASN A 230 -34.13 3.73 -3.68
N ALA A 231 -35.02 4.62 -3.17
CA ALA A 231 -34.61 5.79 -2.41
C ALA A 231 -33.95 5.46 -1.07
N ASP A 232 -34.32 4.33 -0.44
CA ASP A 232 -33.72 3.92 0.83
C ASP A 232 -32.24 3.59 0.69
N GLU A 233 -31.86 2.91 -0.39
CA GLU A 233 -30.45 2.54 -0.65
C GLU A 233 -29.53 3.74 -0.90
N ARG A 234 -30.10 4.92 -1.23
CA ARG A 234 -29.36 6.18 -1.40
C ARG A 234 -29.09 6.92 -0.10
N LYS A 235 -29.82 6.60 0.96
CA LYS A 235 -29.70 7.32 2.23
C LYS A 235 -28.41 6.98 2.96
N PHE A 236 -28.02 7.89 3.83
CA PHE A 236 -27.02 7.64 4.85
C PHE A 236 -27.58 6.63 5.87
N HIS A 237 -26.85 5.54 6.06
CA HIS A 237 -27.22 4.50 7.01
C HIS A 237 -26.16 4.37 8.11
N PRO A 238 -26.42 4.77 9.36
CA PRO A 238 -25.44 4.70 10.46
C PRO A 238 -24.84 3.32 10.67
N TYR A 239 -25.59 2.25 10.48
CA TYR A 239 -25.10 0.87 10.61
C TYR A 239 -23.98 0.57 9.61
N TYR A 240 -24.20 0.84 8.32
CA TYR A 240 -23.20 0.60 7.27
C TYR A 240 -22.00 1.53 7.42
N MET A 241 -22.23 2.81 7.73
CA MET A 241 -21.17 3.78 8.00
C MET A 241 -20.30 3.36 9.18
N LYS A 242 -20.90 2.90 10.29
CA LYS A 242 -20.16 2.41 11.46
C LYS A 242 -19.26 1.22 11.10
N ASN A 243 -19.74 0.29 10.26
CA ASN A 243 -18.94 -0.85 9.81
C ASN A 243 -17.80 -0.42 8.88
N ILE A 244 -18.04 0.56 7.98
CA ILE A 244 -17.01 1.16 7.13
C ILE A 244 -15.94 1.81 7.99
N ILE A 245 -16.32 2.69 8.94
CA ILE A 245 -15.37 3.37 9.84
C ILE A 245 -14.54 2.37 10.63
N LYS A 246 -15.17 1.33 11.19
CA LYS A 246 -14.49 0.26 11.94
C LYS A 246 -13.45 -0.50 11.12
N MET A 247 -13.52 -0.45 9.80
CA MET A 247 -12.59 -1.11 8.90
C MET A 247 -11.58 -0.12 8.32
N CYS A 248 -12.06 0.99 7.79
CA CYS A 248 -11.27 1.97 7.07
C CYS A 248 -10.30 2.74 7.96
N MET A 249 -10.78 3.24 9.11
CA MET A 249 -9.92 4.01 10.03
C MET A 249 -8.74 3.19 10.57
N PRO A 250 -8.96 1.95 11.06
CA PRO A 250 -7.86 1.08 11.45
C PRO A 250 -6.85 0.80 10.33
N MET A 251 -7.32 0.55 9.11
CA MET A 251 -6.42 0.29 7.99
C MET A 251 -5.64 1.54 7.60
N GLY A 252 -6.27 2.70 7.55
CA GLY A 252 -5.58 3.98 7.30
C GLY A 252 -4.49 4.26 8.34
N LEU A 253 -4.83 4.12 9.63
CA LEU A 253 -3.87 4.29 10.73
C LEU A 253 -2.72 3.28 10.65
N GLN A 254 -2.99 2.02 10.34
CA GLN A 254 -1.95 1.00 10.20
C GLN A 254 -0.93 1.38 9.10
N TYR A 255 -1.39 1.88 7.94
CA TYR A 255 -0.52 2.33 6.86
C TYR A 255 0.34 3.52 7.29
N SER A 256 -0.23 4.52 7.97
CA SER A 256 0.53 5.67 8.51
C SER A 256 1.53 5.27 9.60
N ILE A 257 1.16 4.35 10.49
CA ILE A 257 2.05 3.83 11.55
C ILE A 257 3.27 3.13 10.93
N THR A 258 3.06 2.36 9.87
CA THR A 258 4.17 1.72 9.14
C THR A 258 5.11 2.77 8.53
N ALA A 259 4.56 3.87 7.98
CA ALA A 259 5.36 4.98 7.45
C ALA A 259 6.16 5.69 8.56
N ILE A 260 5.56 5.95 9.72
CA ILE A 260 6.25 6.52 10.89
C ILE A 260 7.41 5.62 11.32
N GLY A 261 7.19 4.32 11.37
CA GLY A 261 8.25 3.36 11.70
C GLY A 261 9.45 3.43 10.73
N ALA A 262 9.20 3.61 9.44
CA ALA A 262 10.27 3.79 8.44
C ALA A 262 11.06 5.09 8.66
N ILE A 263 10.40 6.18 9.06
CA ILE A 263 11.04 7.46 9.37
C ILE A 263 11.95 7.33 10.60
N ILE A 264 11.49 6.63 11.65
CA ILE A 264 12.31 6.38 12.84
C ILE A 264 13.58 5.64 12.45
N LEU A 265 13.49 4.58 11.65
CA LEU A 265 14.67 3.85 11.20
C LEU A 265 15.62 4.75 10.39
N GLN A 266 15.09 5.53 9.46
CA GLN A 266 15.89 6.46 8.64
C GLN A 266 16.66 7.46 9.49
N PHE A 267 16.05 7.97 10.56
CA PHE A 267 16.73 8.91 11.49
C PHE A 267 18.00 8.29 12.09
N TYR A 268 17.94 7.04 12.53
CA TYR A 268 19.11 6.35 13.09
C TYR A 268 20.13 5.93 12.02
N VAL A 269 19.70 5.58 10.82
CA VAL A 269 20.60 5.32 9.68
C VAL A 269 21.39 6.56 9.31
N ASN A 270 20.77 7.74 9.37
CA ASN A 270 21.44 9.01 9.08
C ASN A 270 22.61 9.32 10.04
N ALA A 271 22.60 8.76 11.24
CA ALA A 271 23.69 8.90 12.20
C ALA A 271 24.91 7.99 11.92
N LEU A 272 24.80 7.04 10.97
CA LEU A 272 25.87 6.10 10.64
C LEU A 272 26.84 6.60 9.55
N GLY A 273 26.57 7.78 8.98
CA GLY A 273 27.42 8.37 7.93
C GLY A 273 26.90 8.15 6.50
N GLU A 274 27.52 8.85 5.55
CA GLU A 274 27.04 8.97 4.17
C GLU A 274 27.00 7.64 3.43
N ASP A 275 28.02 6.81 3.58
CA ASP A 275 28.09 5.49 2.91
C ASP A 275 26.96 4.55 3.39
N ALA A 276 26.66 4.58 4.69
CA ALA A 276 25.58 3.79 5.27
C ALA A 276 24.20 4.26 4.77
N ILE A 277 24.00 5.59 4.68
CA ILE A 277 22.79 6.18 4.12
C ILE A 277 22.60 5.76 2.67
N ALA A 278 23.65 5.88 1.84
CA ALA A 278 23.63 5.51 0.43
C ALA A 278 23.35 4.02 0.24
N GLY A 279 24.01 3.16 1.02
CA GLY A 279 23.83 1.72 1.01
C GLY A 279 22.43 1.29 1.46
N PHE A 280 21.91 1.88 2.53
CA PHE A 280 20.55 1.64 3.00
C PHE A 280 19.51 2.10 1.97
N THR A 281 19.65 3.31 1.43
CA THR A 281 18.70 3.88 0.46
C THR A 281 18.61 3.02 -0.81
N SER A 282 19.75 2.59 -1.33
CA SER A 282 19.83 1.71 -2.50
C SER A 282 19.22 0.34 -2.20
N GLY A 283 19.56 -0.25 -1.07
CA GLY A 283 18.99 -1.50 -0.59
C GLY A 283 17.48 -1.43 -0.36
N TYR A 284 16.99 -0.30 0.16
CA TYR A 284 15.56 -0.07 0.41
C TYR A 284 14.74 0.01 -0.89
N LYS A 285 15.29 0.59 -1.97
CA LYS A 285 14.65 0.57 -3.30
C LYS A 285 14.51 -0.86 -3.81
N ILE A 286 15.56 -1.67 -3.68
CA ILE A 286 15.55 -3.08 -4.08
C ILE A 286 14.57 -3.89 -3.20
N LYS A 287 14.58 -3.66 -1.88
CA LYS A 287 13.61 -4.26 -0.95
C LYS A 287 12.17 -4.01 -1.41
N ASN A 288 11.81 -2.79 -1.78
CA ASN A 288 10.45 -2.47 -2.21
C ASN A 288 10.01 -3.30 -3.43
N LEU A 289 10.92 -3.57 -4.37
CA LEU A 289 10.65 -4.46 -5.50
C LEU A 289 10.47 -5.93 -5.05
N ILE A 290 11.31 -6.39 -4.12
CA ILE A 290 11.24 -7.74 -3.54
C ILE A 290 9.92 -7.95 -2.78
N LEU A 291 9.38 -6.92 -2.15
CA LEU A 291 8.14 -7.01 -1.38
C LEU A 291 6.87 -7.03 -2.23
N CYS A 292 6.91 -6.52 -3.46
CA CYS A 292 5.73 -6.43 -4.33
C CYS A 292 4.97 -7.75 -4.50
N PRO A 293 5.60 -8.91 -4.74
CA PRO A 293 4.87 -10.18 -4.89
C PRO A 293 4.13 -10.61 -3.62
N LEU A 294 4.74 -10.43 -2.44
CA LEU A 294 4.09 -10.77 -1.17
C LEU A 294 2.91 -9.83 -0.85
N ASN A 295 3.03 -8.54 -1.16
CA ASN A 295 1.94 -7.58 -1.07
C ASN A 295 0.79 -7.92 -2.03
N ALA A 296 1.10 -8.29 -3.25
CA ALA A 296 0.11 -8.67 -4.26
C ALA A 296 -0.65 -9.95 -3.84
N LEU A 297 0.07 -10.95 -3.33
CA LEU A 297 -0.53 -12.17 -2.77
C LEU A 297 -1.42 -11.85 -1.54
N GLY A 298 -0.96 -10.99 -0.64
CA GLY A 298 -1.74 -10.55 0.51
C GLY A 298 -3.03 -9.85 0.09
N THR A 299 -2.96 -8.92 -0.87
CA THR A 299 -4.14 -8.23 -1.41
C THR A 299 -5.14 -9.22 -2.04
N ALA A 300 -4.64 -10.20 -2.80
CA ALA A 300 -5.45 -11.27 -3.35
C ALA A 300 -6.13 -12.10 -2.26
N LEU A 301 -5.38 -12.45 -1.22
CA LEU A 301 -5.90 -13.20 -0.08
C LEU A 301 -6.98 -12.42 0.67
N SER A 302 -6.80 -11.12 0.92
CA SER A 302 -7.78 -10.28 1.60
C SER A 302 -9.12 -10.27 0.85
N SER A 303 -9.10 -10.07 -0.48
CA SER A 303 -10.29 -10.10 -1.32
C SER A 303 -10.92 -11.49 -1.35
N PHE A 304 -10.11 -12.54 -1.47
CA PHE A 304 -10.54 -13.94 -1.44
C PHE A 304 -11.21 -14.30 -0.09
N VAL A 305 -10.56 -13.94 1.02
CA VAL A 305 -11.10 -14.18 2.36
C VAL A 305 -12.38 -13.38 2.57
N GLY A 306 -12.43 -12.11 2.14
CA GLY A 306 -13.63 -11.29 2.26
C GLY A 306 -14.85 -11.92 1.56
N GLN A 307 -14.71 -12.35 0.31
CA GLN A 307 -15.80 -12.99 -0.42
C GLN A 307 -16.21 -14.36 0.19
N ASN A 308 -15.23 -15.19 0.58
CA ASN A 308 -15.52 -16.49 1.19
C ASN A 308 -16.09 -16.37 2.61
N PHE A 309 -15.70 -15.33 3.36
CA PHE A 309 -16.29 -15.01 4.66
C PHE A 309 -17.75 -14.61 4.53
N GLY A 310 -18.09 -13.74 3.56
CA GLY A 310 -19.46 -13.39 3.25
C GLY A 310 -20.30 -14.59 2.83
N ALA A 311 -19.73 -15.49 2.02
CA ALA A 311 -20.36 -16.74 1.57
C ALA A 311 -20.38 -17.84 2.65
N LYS A 312 -19.84 -17.60 3.85
CA LYS A 312 -19.69 -18.59 4.94
C LYS A 312 -18.87 -19.83 4.55
N ARG A 313 -17.93 -19.69 3.59
CA ARG A 313 -17.06 -20.77 3.11
C ARG A 313 -15.72 -20.76 3.89
N PHE A 314 -15.80 -21.11 5.17
CA PHE A 314 -14.65 -21.08 6.08
C PHE A 314 -13.59 -22.15 5.77
N ASP A 315 -14.03 -23.29 5.18
CA ASP A 315 -13.18 -24.29 4.57
C ASP A 315 -12.18 -23.68 3.59
N ARG A 316 -12.68 -22.82 2.70
CA ARG A 316 -11.86 -22.14 1.69
C ARG A 316 -10.94 -21.07 2.28
N ILE A 317 -11.37 -20.40 3.36
CA ILE A 317 -10.52 -19.42 4.06
C ILE A 317 -9.26 -20.10 4.61
N SER A 318 -9.43 -21.27 5.27
CA SER A 318 -8.30 -22.05 5.79
C SER A 318 -7.37 -22.52 4.69
N GLU A 319 -7.91 -23.05 3.62
CA GLU A 319 -7.09 -23.53 2.50
C GLU A 319 -6.44 -22.34 1.77
N GLY A 320 -7.13 -21.20 1.63
CA GLY A 320 -6.57 -19.95 1.06
C GLY A 320 -5.39 -19.43 1.86
N PHE A 321 -5.50 -19.44 3.19
CA PHE A 321 -4.38 -19.10 4.08
C PHE A 321 -3.17 -20.02 3.82
N LYS A 322 -3.41 -21.34 3.84
CA LYS A 322 -2.36 -22.34 3.64
C LYS A 322 -1.68 -22.18 2.27
N ARG A 323 -2.45 -22.06 1.19
CA ARG A 323 -1.90 -21.90 -0.16
C ARG A 323 -1.14 -20.60 -0.36
N THR A 324 -1.63 -19.49 0.24
CA THR A 324 -0.90 -18.21 0.19
C THR A 324 0.41 -18.30 0.92
N LEU A 325 0.43 -18.92 2.11
CA LEU A 325 1.66 -19.13 2.88
C LEU A 325 2.65 -20.02 2.12
N GLU A 326 2.20 -21.14 1.55
CA GLU A 326 3.04 -22.04 0.74
C GLU A 326 3.68 -21.27 -0.43
N ILE A 327 2.90 -20.52 -1.20
CA ILE A 327 3.42 -19.70 -2.32
C ILE A 327 4.40 -18.65 -1.82
N GLY A 328 4.07 -17.97 -0.71
CA GLY A 328 4.93 -16.95 -0.10
C GLY A 328 6.27 -17.52 0.39
N LEU A 329 6.26 -18.71 0.99
CA LEU A 329 7.47 -19.39 1.46
C LEU A 329 8.35 -19.86 0.27
N ILE A 330 7.75 -20.44 -0.77
CA ILE A 330 8.47 -20.81 -2.00
C ILE A 330 9.12 -19.58 -2.61
N TYR A 331 8.36 -18.47 -2.73
CA TYR A 331 8.89 -17.20 -3.21
C TYR A 331 10.06 -16.69 -2.35
N SER A 332 9.93 -16.79 -1.02
CA SER A 332 10.98 -16.34 -0.08
C SER A 332 12.28 -17.14 -0.25
N VAL A 333 12.18 -18.45 -0.44
CA VAL A 333 13.37 -19.30 -0.72
C VAL A 333 14.02 -18.92 -2.05
N ILE A 334 13.21 -18.75 -3.12
CA ILE A 334 13.73 -18.34 -4.43
C ILE A 334 14.43 -16.98 -4.32
N THR A 335 13.79 -16.01 -3.66
CA THR A 335 14.35 -14.65 -3.49
C THR A 335 15.64 -14.69 -2.68
N MET A 336 15.70 -15.49 -1.63
CA MET A 336 16.91 -15.67 -0.82
C MET A 336 18.06 -16.17 -1.70
N ILE A 337 17.86 -17.24 -2.48
CA ILE A 337 18.86 -17.78 -3.40
C ILE A 337 19.30 -16.72 -4.41
N VAL A 338 18.34 -16.05 -5.06
CA VAL A 338 18.64 -14.99 -6.04
C VAL A 338 19.46 -13.87 -5.40
N CYS A 339 19.04 -13.33 -4.24
CA CYS A 339 19.75 -12.23 -3.58
C CYS A 339 21.16 -12.59 -3.11
N PHE A 340 21.38 -13.85 -2.69
CA PHE A 340 22.72 -14.30 -2.30
C PHE A 340 23.69 -14.34 -3.50
N PHE A 341 23.25 -14.83 -4.64
CA PHE A 341 24.11 -14.96 -5.84
C PHE A 341 24.16 -13.69 -6.68
N THR A 342 23.06 -12.94 -6.79
CA THR A 342 22.98 -11.76 -7.68
C THR A 342 22.98 -10.43 -6.93
N GLY A 343 23.03 -10.42 -5.60
CA GLY A 343 22.90 -9.21 -4.78
C GLY A 343 23.90 -8.11 -5.18
N ARG A 344 25.13 -8.44 -5.57
CA ARG A 344 26.10 -7.47 -6.09
C ARG A 344 25.62 -6.81 -7.38
N TYR A 345 25.13 -7.59 -8.33
CA TYR A 345 24.61 -7.05 -9.60
C TYR A 345 23.36 -6.18 -9.38
N MET A 346 22.51 -6.57 -8.43
CA MET A 346 21.36 -5.77 -8.05
C MET A 346 21.77 -4.43 -7.43
N ALA A 347 22.81 -4.42 -6.60
CA ALA A 347 23.35 -3.19 -6.01
C ALA A 347 23.90 -2.23 -7.08
N LEU A 348 24.60 -2.76 -8.09
CA LEU A 348 25.19 -2.00 -9.19
C LEU A 348 24.16 -1.29 -10.10
N ILE A 349 22.88 -1.62 -9.98
CA ILE A 349 21.81 -0.87 -10.67
C ILE A 349 21.66 0.54 -10.09
N PHE A 350 22.00 0.72 -8.81
CA PHE A 350 21.77 1.97 -8.07
C PHE A 350 23.05 2.62 -7.52
N VAL A 351 24.15 1.90 -7.51
CA VAL A 351 25.45 2.32 -6.92
C VAL A 351 26.56 2.12 -7.92
N ASP A 352 27.49 3.07 -8.00
CA ASP A 352 28.68 2.92 -8.84
C ASP A 352 29.55 1.76 -8.34
N ALA A 353 30.12 1.01 -9.28
CA ALA A 353 31.01 -0.12 -8.99
C ALA A 353 32.30 0.30 -8.24
N ALA A 354 32.71 1.58 -8.37
CA ALA A 354 33.87 2.15 -7.68
C ALA A 354 33.61 2.33 -6.18
N ASP A 355 32.36 2.54 -5.76
CA ASP A 355 31.98 2.75 -4.36
C ASP A 355 31.80 1.41 -3.62
N THR A 356 32.88 0.67 -3.46
CA THR A 356 32.89 -0.69 -2.91
C THR A 356 32.25 -0.79 -1.52
N VAL A 357 32.37 0.25 -0.68
CA VAL A 357 31.79 0.31 0.66
C VAL A 357 30.28 0.38 0.59
N VAL A 358 29.74 1.28 -0.22
CA VAL A 358 28.29 1.45 -0.44
C VAL A 358 27.68 0.20 -1.05
N VAL A 359 28.36 -0.40 -2.05
CA VAL A 359 27.97 -1.70 -2.62
C VAL A 359 27.92 -2.78 -1.54
N GLY A 360 28.92 -2.81 -0.64
CA GLY A 360 28.99 -3.74 0.48
C GLY A 360 27.79 -3.61 1.43
N TYR A 361 27.43 -2.39 1.84
CA TYR A 361 26.25 -2.13 2.68
C TYR A 361 24.95 -2.52 1.96
N THR A 362 24.81 -2.16 0.70
CA THR A 362 23.63 -2.52 -0.12
C THR A 362 23.45 -4.04 -0.20
N VAL A 363 24.49 -4.77 -0.56
CA VAL A 363 24.46 -6.25 -0.68
C VAL A 363 24.14 -6.88 0.67
N LYS A 364 24.76 -6.41 1.74
CA LYS A 364 24.49 -6.88 3.10
C LYS A 364 23.03 -6.73 3.45
N PHE A 365 22.47 -5.55 3.28
CA PHE A 365 21.05 -5.26 3.56
C PHE A 365 20.10 -6.16 2.75
N ILE A 366 20.34 -6.30 1.44
CA ILE A 366 19.50 -7.13 0.56
C ILE A 366 19.53 -8.61 0.99
N ARG A 367 20.69 -9.14 1.34
CA ARG A 367 20.83 -10.53 1.82
C ARG A 367 20.03 -10.77 3.10
N TYR A 368 20.14 -9.89 4.09
CA TYR A 368 19.37 -10.02 5.33
C TYR A 368 17.86 -9.94 5.07
N ILE A 369 17.41 -8.96 4.27
CA ILE A 369 15.99 -8.84 3.91
C ILE A 369 15.47 -10.12 3.24
N SER A 370 16.26 -10.72 2.34
CA SER A 370 15.84 -11.92 1.64
C SER A 370 15.65 -13.12 2.56
N VAL A 371 16.43 -13.23 3.64
CA VAL A 371 16.24 -14.25 4.69
C VAL A 371 14.94 -14.03 5.45
N PHE A 372 14.64 -12.78 5.82
CA PHE A 372 13.44 -12.40 6.58
C PHE A 372 12.15 -12.37 5.75
N ASN A 373 12.21 -12.59 4.43
CA ASN A 373 11.02 -12.66 3.59
C ASN A 373 10.05 -13.79 3.99
N ALA A 374 10.53 -14.90 4.55
CA ALA A 374 9.68 -15.98 5.05
C ALA A 374 8.80 -15.53 6.22
N GLU A 375 9.35 -14.74 7.14
CA GLU A 375 8.62 -14.13 8.24
C GLU A 375 7.58 -13.13 7.70
N LEU A 376 7.96 -12.32 6.73
CA LEU A 376 7.06 -11.37 6.09
C LEU A 376 5.90 -12.09 5.37
N ALA A 377 6.15 -13.21 4.70
CA ALA A 377 5.12 -14.02 4.08
C ALA A 377 4.08 -14.50 5.10
N LEU A 378 4.52 -14.96 6.29
CA LEU A 378 3.63 -15.36 7.37
C LEU A 378 2.86 -14.15 7.94
N LEU A 379 3.55 -13.05 8.21
CA LEU A 379 2.96 -11.81 8.71
C LEU A 379 1.84 -11.32 7.79
N PHE A 380 2.13 -11.21 6.49
CA PHE A 380 1.15 -10.74 5.51
C PHE A 380 -0.01 -11.72 5.35
N THR A 381 0.24 -13.00 5.28
CA THR A 381 -0.83 -14.01 5.19
C THR A 381 -1.78 -13.91 6.37
N ALA A 382 -1.26 -13.82 7.60
CA ALA A 382 -2.09 -13.68 8.80
C ALA A 382 -2.85 -12.33 8.80
N ARG A 383 -2.17 -11.22 8.53
CA ARG A 383 -2.75 -9.86 8.55
C ARG A 383 -3.85 -9.70 7.51
N TYR A 384 -3.59 -10.03 6.26
CA TYR A 384 -4.57 -9.90 5.17
C TYR A 384 -5.76 -10.84 5.35
N SER A 385 -5.57 -12.02 5.97
CA SER A 385 -6.69 -12.89 6.36
C SER A 385 -7.56 -12.25 7.43
N VAL A 386 -6.97 -11.69 8.49
CA VAL A 386 -7.70 -10.98 9.55
C VAL A 386 -8.44 -9.76 8.99
N GLN A 387 -7.82 -9.01 8.09
CA GLN A 387 -8.46 -7.90 7.37
C GLN A 387 -9.65 -8.38 6.54
N GLY A 388 -9.48 -9.41 5.71
CA GLY A 388 -10.54 -9.95 4.87
C GLY A 388 -11.74 -10.48 5.67
N MET A 389 -11.51 -11.03 6.87
CA MET A 389 -12.58 -11.42 7.79
C MET A 389 -13.32 -10.21 8.43
N GLY A 390 -12.87 -8.97 8.20
CA GLY A 390 -13.53 -7.76 8.72
C GLY A 390 -13.01 -7.29 10.09
N TYR A 391 -11.91 -7.82 10.58
CA TYR A 391 -11.35 -7.48 11.89
C TYR A 391 -10.19 -6.47 11.80
N GLY A 392 -10.38 -5.38 11.05
CA GLY A 392 -9.35 -4.35 10.79
C GLY A 392 -8.68 -3.77 12.03
N LYS A 393 -9.39 -3.71 13.19
CA LYS A 393 -8.83 -3.25 14.45
C LYS A 393 -7.57 -3.99 14.91
N TYR A 394 -7.45 -5.26 14.55
CA TYR A 394 -6.28 -6.06 14.92
C TYR A 394 -5.07 -5.80 14.01
N SER A 395 -5.30 -5.25 12.83
CA SER A 395 -4.21 -4.81 11.95
C SER A 395 -3.45 -3.61 12.51
N ILE A 396 -4.14 -2.69 13.21
CA ILE A 396 -3.46 -1.61 13.96
C ILE A 396 -2.53 -2.19 15.02
N LEU A 397 -3.00 -3.18 15.81
CA LEU A 397 -2.19 -3.76 16.87
C LEU A 397 -0.90 -4.38 16.32
N SER A 398 -1.00 -5.09 15.19
CA SER A 398 0.18 -5.60 14.48
C SER A 398 1.09 -4.46 14.00
N GLY A 399 0.53 -3.40 13.41
CA GLY A 399 1.29 -2.23 12.96
C GLY A 399 1.99 -1.49 14.12
N LEU A 400 1.32 -1.36 15.27
CA LEU A 400 1.92 -0.77 16.48
C LEU A 400 3.06 -1.64 17.02
N ALA A 401 2.90 -2.97 17.02
CA ALA A 401 3.95 -3.88 17.43
C ALA A 401 5.18 -3.80 16.51
N GLU A 402 4.94 -3.69 15.19
CA GLU A 402 6.02 -3.47 14.21
C GLU A 402 6.71 -2.12 14.43
N MET A 403 5.97 -1.05 14.63
CA MET A 403 6.55 0.26 14.91
C MET A 403 7.36 0.26 16.21
N ALA A 404 6.81 -0.33 17.28
CA ALA A 404 7.51 -0.44 18.55
C ALA A 404 8.78 -1.32 18.43
N GLY A 405 8.69 -2.45 17.73
CA GLY A 405 9.84 -3.31 17.45
C GLY A 405 10.91 -2.59 16.66
N ARG A 406 10.52 -1.85 15.60
CA ARG A 406 11.43 -1.04 14.77
C ARG A 406 12.12 0.05 15.59
N ALA A 407 11.36 0.77 16.41
CA ALA A 407 11.89 1.79 17.29
C ALA A 407 12.84 1.18 18.36
N ALA A 408 12.47 0.06 18.98
CA ALA A 408 13.31 -0.61 19.97
C ALA A 408 14.65 -1.05 19.36
N VAL A 409 14.64 -1.67 18.19
CA VAL A 409 15.88 -2.07 17.50
C VAL A 409 16.69 -0.84 17.12
N ALA A 410 16.06 0.22 16.61
CA ALA A 410 16.75 1.45 16.23
C ALA A 410 17.43 2.12 17.45
N VAL A 411 16.72 2.23 18.57
CA VAL A 411 17.22 2.88 19.79
C VAL A 411 18.27 2.02 20.53
N LEU A 412 18.01 0.71 20.66
CA LEU A 412 18.79 -0.17 21.54
C LEU A 412 19.95 -0.86 20.80
N LEU A 413 19.78 -1.20 19.52
CA LEU A 413 20.78 -2.03 18.82
C LEU A 413 21.63 -1.24 17.84
N ILE A 414 21.11 -0.23 17.13
CA ILE A 414 21.91 0.53 16.16
C ILE A 414 23.12 1.22 16.80
N PRO A 415 23.04 1.85 18.01
CA PRO A 415 24.20 2.46 18.63
C PRO A 415 25.35 1.48 18.94
N HIS A 416 25.04 0.19 19.15
CA HIS A 416 26.03 -0.84 19.52
C HIS A 416 26.52 -1.66 18.32
N PHE A 417 25.66 -1.93 17.36
CA PHE A 417 25.94 -2.83 16.24
C PHE A 417 25.97 -2.14 14.88
N GLY A 418 25.73 -0.80 14.85
CA GLY A 418 25.78 -0.02 13.63
C GLY A 418 24.87 -0.55 12.52
N PHE A 419 25.41 -0.68 11.32
CA PHE A 419 24.65 -1.09 10.14
C PHE A 419 24.13 -2.56 10.21
N ASP A 420 24.73 -3.41 11.02
CA ASP A 420 24.21 -4.75 11.23
C ASP A 420 22.84 -4.73 11.88
N ALA A 421 22.64 -3.87 12.87
CA ALA A 421 21.34 -3.70 13.50
C ALA A 421 20.29 -3.12 12.53
N VAL A 422 20.70 -2.28 11.58
CA VAL A 422 19.81 -1.82 10.49
C VAL A 422 19.34 -3.00 9.64
N CYS A 423 20.23 -3.94 9.33
CA CYS A 423 19.89 -5.17 8.59
C CYS A 423 18.95 -6.09 9.37
N TRP A 424 19.12 -6.23 10.69
CA TRP A 424 18.25 -7.06 11.55
C TRP A 424 16.89 -6.41 11.83
N ASN A 425 16.80 -5.09 11.71
CA ASN A 425 15.61 -4.32 12.09
C ASN A 425 14.34 -4.86 11.43
N GLU A 426 14.38 -5.18 10.15
CA GLU A 426 13.21 -5.65 9.43
C GLU A 426 12.71 -7.02 9.96
N GLY A 427 13.60 -7.99 10.16
CA GLY A 427 13.24 -9.31 10.69
C GLY A 427 12.64 -9.23 12.09
N LEU A 428 13.33 -8.55 13.02
CA LEU A 428 12.84 -8.37 14.37
C LEU A 428 11.50 -7.62 14.42
N THR A 429 11.30 -6.67 13.52
CA THR A 429 10.02 -5.97 13.34
C THR A 429 8.92 -6.91 12.87
N PHE A 430 9.21 -7.78 11.89
CA PHE A 430 8.22 -8.75 11.40
C PHE A 430 7.84 -9.77 12.48
N LEU A 431 8.79 -10.25 13.27
CA LEU A 431 8.53 -11.13 14.41
C LEU A 431 7.62 -10.48 15.44
N ALA A 432 7.84 -9.19 15.77
CA ALA A 432 6.94 -8.46 16.67
C ALA A 432 5.50 -8.38 16.12
N GLY A 433 5.34 -8.12 14.82
CA GLY A 433 4.03 -8.13 14.16
C GLY A 433 3.37 -9.51 14.16
N ILE A 434 4.13 -10.58 13.89
CA ILE A 434 3.67 -11.98 13.91
C ILE A 434 3.20 -12.37 15.30
N ALA A 435 3.97 -12.03 16.35
CA ALA A 435 3.64 -12.36 17.74
C ALA A 435 2.25 -11.81 18.15
N VAL A 436 1.79 -10.74 17.53
CA VAL A 436 0.47 -10.17 17.77
C VAL A 436 -0.59 -10.75 16.83
N ILE A 437 -0.34 -10.77 15.51
CA ILE A 437 -1.41 -11.05 14.54
C ILE A 437 -1.71 -12.55 14.39
N LEU A 438 -0.71 -13.42 14.53
CA LEU A 438 -0.88 -14.87 14.35
C LEU A 438 -1.76 -15.51 15.43
N PRO A 439 -1.55 -15.25 16.74
CA PRO A 439 -2.46 -15.72 17.77
C PRO A 439 -3.91 -15.23 17.60
N ILE A 440 -4.06 -13.97 17.15
CA ILE A 440 -5.38 -13.40 16.85
C ILE A 440 -6.04 -14.16 15.71
N TYR A 441 -5.32 -14.41 14.61
CA TYR A 441 -5.84 -15.19 13.48
C TYR A 441 -6.29 -16.58 13.94
N ILE A 442 -5.46 -17.30 14.68
CA ILE A 442 -5.77 -18.64 15.19
C ILE A 442 -7.02 -18.62 16.07
N LYS A 443 -7.10 -17.68 17.03
CA LYS A 443 -8.25 -17.54 17.91
C LYS A 443 -9.55 -17.24 17.15
N LEU A 444 -9.51 -16.30 16.21
CA LEU A 444 -10.65 -15.94 15.39
C LEU A 444 -11.10 -17.13 14.53
N PHE A 445 -10.16 -17.81 13.90
CA PHE A 445 -10.48 -18.94 13.03
C PHE A 445 -11.06 -20.13 13.82
N CYS A 446 -10.51 -20.46 14.99
CA CYS A 446 -11.03 -21.50 15.87
C CYS A 446 -12.44 -21.16 16.39
N HIS A 447 -12.69 -19.88 16.72
CA HIS A 447 -14.03 -19.46 17.14
C HIS A 447 -15.07 -19.59 16.02
N LEU A 448 -14.72 -19.16 14.81
CA LEU A 448 -15.58 -19.27 13.63
C LEU A 448 -15.88 -20.72 13.28
N ARG A 449 -14.90 -21.61 13.38
CA ARG A 449 -15.10 -23.06 13.13
C ARG A 449 -16.04 -23.70 14.15
N LYS A 450 -15.94 -23.33 15.45
CA LYS A 450 -16.83 -23.82 16.50
C LYS A 450 -18.27 -23.35 16.35
N SER A 451 -18.49 -22.17 15.79
CA SER A 451 -19.85 -21.63 15.58
C SER A 451 -20.60 -22.29 14.40
N MET A 452 -19.97 -23.22 13.70
CA MET A 452 -20.55 -23.98 12.59
C MET A 452 -20.90 -25.44 12.94
N ILE A 453 -20.35 -25.94 14.04
CA ILE A 453 -20.70 -27.24 14.65
C ILE A 453 -21.83 -27.02 15.64
#